data_10b35ea478b421e63c638fcc7a728b1c
#
_entry.id   10b35ea478b421e63c638fcc7a728b1c
#
_cell.length_a   1.000
_cell.length_b   1.000
_cell.length_c   1.000
_cell.angle_alpha   90.00
_cell.angle_beta   90.00
_cell.angle_gamma   90.00
#
_symmetry.space_group_name_H-M   'P 1'
#
loop_
_entity.id
_entity.type
_entity.pdbx_description
1 polymer ?
#
loop_
_entity_poly.entity_id
_entity_poly.type
_entity_poly.pdbx_seq_one_letter_code
_entity_poly.pdbx_strand_id
1 'polypeptide(L)'
;MSNLKETKINSKVVYEGDFLDVRKDNVLLPNGEKGNREWINHPGASVIIPVLPDGEIALIRQFRYAVGSEFIELPAGKLDPGESPLECAKRELEEEIGY
;
A
#
# COMPACT_ATOMS: atom_id res chain seq x y z
N MET A 1 8.25 1.89 -29.44
CA MET A 1 7.43 1.87 -28.22
C MET A 1 7.71 3.11 -27.39
N SER A 2 6.68 3.78 -26.98
CA SER A 2 6.82 5.02 -26.20
C SER A 2 7.33 4.71 -24.81
N ASN A 3 8.25 5.54 -24.33
CA ASN A 3 8.67 5.52 -22.95
C ASN A 3 7.64 6.30 -22.11
N LEU A 4 7.05 5.65 -21.13
CA LEU A 4 6.03 6.26 -20.26
C LEU A 4 6.61 6.77 -18.95
N LYS A 5 7.94 6.66 -18.78
CA LYS A 5 8.59 7.04 -17.54
C LYS A 5 8.48 8.54 -17.28
N GLU A 6 8.06 8.87 -16.06
CA GLU A 6 8.11 10.23 -15.52
C GLU A 6 9.33 10.33 -14.62
N THR A 7 10.03 11.45 -14.68
CA THR A 7 11.25 11.64 -13.92
C THR A 7 11.08 12.74 -12.91
N LYS A 8 11.43 12.46 -11.66
CA LYS A 8 11.36 13.45 -10.59
C LYS A 8 12.38 14.57 -10.84
N ILE A 9 11.92 15.81 -10.79
CA ILE A 9 12.77 17.00 -10.81
C ILE A 9 13.12 17.39 -9.38
N ASN A 10 12.08 17.56 -8.54
CA ASN A 10 12.24 17.82 -7.11
C ASN A 10 11.04 17.28 -6.35
N SER A 11 11.16 17.24 -5.04
CA SER A 11 10.12 16.71 -4.16
C SER A 11 10.11 17.49 -2.86
N LYS A 12 8.92 17.67 -2.28
CA LYS A 12 8.80 18.22 -0.93
C LYS A 12 7.72 17.49 -0.16
N VAL A 13 7.89 17.43 1.15
CA VAL A 13 6.86 16.92 2.07
C VAL A 13 5.86 18.05 2.31
N VAL A 14 4.59 17.79 2.01
CA VAL A 14 3.52 18.79 2.19
C VAL A 14 2.66 18.49 3.42
N TYR A 15 2.70 17.27 3.92
CA TYR A 15 2.06 16.90 5.18
C TYR A 15 2.79 15.69 5.76
N GLU A 16 3.12 15.78 7.05
CA GLU A 16 3.72 14.69 7.79
C GLU A 16 2.95 14.52 9.09
N GLY A 17 2.11 13.50 9.13
CA GLY A 17 1.32 13.15 10.31
C GLY A 17 1.97 12.01 11.07
N ASP A 18 1.25 11.49 12.05
CA ASP A 18 1.71 10.29 12.78
C ASP A 18 1.79 9.08 11.86
N PHE A 19 0.99 9.05 10.82
CA PHE A 19 0.88 7.93 9.90
C PHE A 19 1.14 8.33 8.44
N LEU A 20 0.62 9.48 8.01
CA LEU A 20 0.71 9.90 6.61
C LEU A 20 1.97 10.72 6.34
N ASP A 21 2.60 10.41 5.22
CA ASP A 21 3.70 11.19 4.63
C ASP A 21 3.25 11.50 3.21
N VAL A 22 2.79 12.76 3.00
CA VAL A 22 2.26 13.21 1.71
C VAL A 22 3.27 14.11 1.04
N ARG A 23 3.58 13.80 -0.20
CA ARG A 23 4.61 14.50 -0.97
C ARG A 23 4.06 15.11 -2.23
N LYS A 24 4.66 16.20 -2.63
CA LYS A 24 4.38 16.87 -3.90
C LYS A 24 5.66 16.98 -4.70
N ASP A 25 5.63 16.42 -5.89
CA ASP A 25 6.78 16.38 -6.79
C ASP A 25 6.52 17.21 -8.03
N ASN A 26 7.56 17.87 -8.50
CA ASN A 26 7.63 18.35 -9.88
C ASN A 26 8.30 17.26 -10.70
N VAL A 27 7.72 16.92 -11.83
CA VAL A 27 8.18 15.85 -12.67
C VAL A 27 8.36 16.29 -14.12
N LEU A 28 9.22 15.57 -14.83
CA LEU A 28 9.38 15.69 -16.26
C LEU A 28 8.59 14.55 -16.91
N LEU A 29 7.61 14.90 -17.71
CA LEU A 29 6.75 13.94 -18.40
C LEU A 29 7.50 13.35 -19.61
N PRO A 30 7.04 12.20 -20.12
CA PRO A 30 7.70 11.55 -21.27
C PRO A 30 7.76 12.43 -22.53
N ASN A 31 6.81 13.37 -22.68
CA ASN A 31 6.76 14.28 -23.82
C ASN A 31 7.66 15.52 -23.64
N GLY A 32 8.43 15.59 -22.56
CA GLY A 32 9.31 16.73 -22.28
C GLY A 32 8.67 17.89 -21.53
N GLU A 33 7.38 17.82 -21.28
CA GLU A 33 6.68 18.86 -20.51
C GLU A 33 6.84 18.62 -19.01
N LYS A 34 6.64 19.67 -18.22
CA LYS A 34 6.66 19.59 -16.75
C LYS A 34 5.26 19.36 -16.22
N GLY A 35 5.18 18.62 -15.15
CA GLY A 35 3.91 18.37 -14.45
C GLY A 35 4.13 18.25 -12.95
N ASN A 36 3.04 18.06 -12.22
CA ASN A 36 3.06 17.90 -10.78
C ASN A 36 2.43 16.57 -10.40
N ARG A 37 2.93 15.96 -9.32
CA ARG A 37 2.33 14.75 -8.72
C ARG A 37 2.22 14.93 -7.22
N GLU A 38 1.11 14.50 -6.67
CA GLU A 38 0.92 14.39 -5.23
C GLU A 38 0.76 12.91 -4.91
N TRP A 39 1.49 12.44 -3.91
CA TRP A 39 1.49 11.02 -3.60
C TRP A 39 1.77 10.77 -2.13
N ILE A 40 1.35 9.60 -1.66
CA ILE A 40 1.56 9.16 -0.29
C ILE A 40 2.76 8.21 -0.30
N ASN A 41 3.79 8.57 0.47
CA ASN A 41 4.95 7.70 0.66
C ASN A 41 4.56 6.62 1.66
N HIS A 42 4.42 5.40 1.17
CA HIS A 42 3.96 4.25 1.95
C HIS A 42 4.96 3.11 1.83
N PRO A 43 5.22 2.35 2.91
CA PRO A 43 6.21 1.27 2.88
C PRO A 43 5.77 0.06 2.05
N GLY A 44 4.51 0.01 1.67
CA GLY A 44 3.95 -1.14 0.98
C GLY A 44 3.15 -2.02 1.93
N ALA A 45 2.39 -2.93 1.38
CA ALA A 45 1.57 -3.87 2.14
C ALA A 45 1.53 -5.20 1.42
N SER A 46 1.22 -6.25 2.18
CA SER A 46 0.94 -7.57 1.63
C SER A 46 -0.54 -7.87 1.80
N VAL A 47 -1.17 -8.38 0.74
CA VAL A 47 -2.52 -8.93 0.77
C VAL A 47 -2.40 -10.44 0.65
N ILE A 48 -3.13 -11.17 1.49
CA ILE A 48 -3.02 -12.62 1.57
C ILE A 48 -4.32 -13.25 1.08
N ILE A 49 -4.20 -14.34 0.32
CA ILE A 49 -5.35 -15.20 -0.02
C ILE A 49 -5.15 -16.50 0.76
N PRO A 50 -5.69 -16.61 2.00
CA PRO A 50 -5.48 -17.79 2.82
C PRO A 50 -6.42 -18.90 2.37
N VAL A 51 -5.83 -19.94 1.79
CA VAL A 51 -6.57 -21.14 1.36
C VAL A 51 -6.48 -22.18 2.46
N LEU A 52 -7.63 -22.54 3.03
CA LEU A 52 -7.72 -23.53 4.09
C LEU A 52 -7.60 -24.95 3.53
N PRO A 53 -7.33 -25.95 4.41
CA PRO A 53 -7.17 -27.33 3.95
C PRO A 53 -8.36 -27.90 3.18
N ASP A 54 -9.58 -27.39 3.43
CA ASP A 54 -10.80 -27.80 2.72
C ASP A 54 -11.01 -27.05 1.40
N GLY A 55 -10.10 -26.15 1.03
CA GLY A 55 -10.19 -25.33 -0.17
C GLY A 55 -10.96 -24.03 0.00
N GLU A 56 -11.50 -23.77 1.18
CA GLU A 56 -12.17 -22.50 1.45
C GLU A 56 -11.16 -21.38 1.65
N ILE A 57 -11.60 -20.14 1.42
CA ILE A 57 -10.77 -18.95 1.60
C ILE A 57 -11.24 -18.22 2.86
N ALA A 58 -10.31 -17.93 3.77
CA ALA A 58 -10.61 -17.18 4.96
C ALA A 58 -10.64 -15.68 4.65
N LEU A 59 -11.68 -15.02 5.10
CA LEU A 59 -11.84 -13.57 4.96
C LEU A 59 -11.98 -12.96 6.36
N ILE A 60 -11.69 -11.67 6.47
CA ILE A 60 -11.87 -10.94 7.71
C ILE A 60 -12.94 -9.86 7.54
N ARG A 61 -13.57 -9.50 8.64
CA ARG A 61 -14.49 -8.38 8.70
C ARG A 61 -13.77 -7.23 9.39
N GLN A 62 -13.79 -6.05 8.77
CA GLN A 62 -13.05 -4.92 9.30
C GLN A 62 -13.81 -3.62 9.07
N PHE A 63 -13.86 -2.77 10.11
CA PHE A 63 -14.41 -1.44 9.99
C PHE A 63 -13.39 -0.52 9.34
N ARG A 64 -13.81 0.18 8.29
CA ARG A 64 -12.97 1.16 7.59
C ARG A 64 -13.45 2.57 7.92
N TYR A 65 -12.74 3.22 8.81
CA TYR A 65 -13.13 4.52 9.36
C TYR A 65 -13.37 5.58 8.30
N ALA A 66 -12.51 5.68 7.30
CA ALA A 66 -12.62 6.69 6.25
C ALA A 66 -13.91 6.56 5.43
N VAL A 67 -14.43 5.33 5.32
CA VAL A 67 -15.69 5.04 4.61
C VAL A 67 -16.88 5.01 5.57
N GLY A 68 -16.62 4.79 6.87
CA GLY A 68 -17.64 4.71 7.90
C GLY A 68 -18.45 3.42 7.86
N SER A 69 -17.86 2.33 7.39
CA SER A 69 -18.58 1.09 7.13
C SER A 69 -17.67 -0.11 7.33
N GLU A 70 -18.27 -1.27 7.59
CA GLU A 70 -17.56 -2.54 7.62
C GLU A 70 -17.46 -3.15 6.23
N PHE A 71 -16.35 -3.84 6.00
CA PHE A 71 -16.10 -4.59 4.77
C PHE A 71 -15.65 -6.00 5.10
N ILE A 72 -15.95 -6.93 4.20
CA ILE A 72 -15.39 -8.26 4.21
C ILE A 72 -14.19 -8.23 3.26
N GLU A 73 -13.02 -8.55 3.78
CA GLU A 73 -11.75 -8.32 3.07
C GLU A 73 -10.83 -9.52 3.19
N LEU A 74 -9.89 -9.60 2.25
CA LEU A 74 -8.74 -10.46 2.42
C LEU A 74 -7.84 -9.88 3.52
N PRO A 75 -7.19 -10.72 4.35
CA PRO A 75 -6.19 -10.23 5.30
C PRO A 75 -5.09 -9.46 4.59
N ALA A 76 -4.68 -8.36 5.19
CA ALA A 76 -3.62 -7.53 4.64
C ALA A 76 -2.94 -6.76 5.75
N GLY A 77 -1.70 -6.36 5.54
CA GLY A 77 -0.99 -5.56 6.50
C GLY A 77 0.18 -4.81 5.89
N LYS A 78 0.56 -3.76 6.58
CA LYS A 78 1.66 -2.90 6.18
C LYS A 78 3.00 -3.56 6.48
N LEU A 79 3.95 -3.42 5.57
CA LEU A 79 5.32 -3.89 5.75
C LEU A 79 6.00 -3.14 6.89
N ASP A 80 6.65 -3.88 7.80
CA ASP A 80 7.53 -3.29 8.79
C ASP A 80 8.89 -2.98 8.16
N PRO A 81 9.66 -2.06 8.73
CA PRO A 81 10.99 -1.74 8.21
C PRO A 81 11.86 -2.99 8.07
N GLY A 82 12.44 -3.18 6.88
CA GLY A 82 13.32 -4.32 6.60
C GLY A 82 12.60 -5.65 6.37
N GLU A 83 11.30 -5.68 6.44
CA GLU A 83 10.49 -6.89 6.24
C GLU A 83 10.23 -7.12 4.76
N SER A 84 10.40 -8.36 4.28
CA SER A 84 10.02 -8.71 2.91
C SER A 84 8.50 -8.86 2.81
N PRO A 85 7.92 -8.74 1.59
CA PRO A 85 6.48 -8.99 1.41
C PRO A 85 6.02 -10.37 1.92
N LEU A 86 6.82 -11.41 1.73
CA LEU A 86 6.48 -12.75 2.19
C LEU A 86 6.49 -12.85 3.72
N GLU A 87 7.50 -12.25 4.37
CA GLU A 87 7.57 -12.22 5.83
C GLU A 87 6.39 -11.45 6.42
N CYS A 88 6.02 -10.32 5.81
CA CYS A 88 4.85 -9.54 6.17
C CYS A 88 3.57 -10.38 6.06
N ALA A 89 3.40 -11.09 4.96
CA ALA A 89 2.23 -11.93 4.73
C ALA A 89 2.10 -13.01 5.80
N LYS A 90 3.20 -13.67 6.16
CA LYS A 90 3.21 -14.71 7.19
C LYS A 90 2.86 -14.15 8.56
N ARG A 91 3.43 -13.01 8.92
CA ARG A 91 3.17 -12.36 10.20
C ARG A 91 1.72 -11.91 10.32
N GLU A 92 1.22 -11.22 9.29
CA GLU A 92 -0.15 -10.72 9.28
C GLU A 92 -1.18 -11.86 9.29
N LEU A 93 -0.90 -12.94 8.61
CA LEU A 93 -1.77 -14.11 8.58
C LEU A 93 -1.92 -14.71 9.99
N GLU A 94 -0.82 -14.85 10.70
CA GLU A 94 -0.82 -15.35 12.07
C GLU A 94 -1.56 -14.40 13.02
N GLU A 95 -1.31 -13.09 12.89
CA GLU A 95 -1.94 -12.08 13.75
C GLU A 95 -3.45 -11.98 13.53
N GLU A 96 -3.91 -12.04 12.28
CA GLU A 96 -5.31 -11.79 11.97
C GLU A 96 -6.19 -13.02 12.02
N ILE A 97 -5.68 -14.20 11.68
CA ILE A 97 -6.50 -15.42 11.66
C ILE A 97 -5.84 -16.63 12.34
N GLY A 98 -4.66 -16.48 12.90
CA GLY A 98 -4.00 -17.51 13.70
C GLY A 98 -3.36 -18.63 12.91
N TYR A 99 -3.05 -18.44 11.64
CA TYR A 99 -2.41 -19.48 10.81
C TYR A 99 -0.91 -19.20 10.56
#